data_a2a80077abfd284ba037283ffa02fe46
#
_entry.id   a2a80077abfd284ba037283ffa02fe46
#
_cell.length_a   1.000
_cell.length_b   1.000
_cell.length_c   1.000
_cell.angle_alpha   90.00
_cell.angle_beta   90.00
_cell.angle_gamma   90.00
#
_symmetry.space_group_name_H-M   'P 1'
#
loop_
_entity.id
_entity.type
_entity.pdbx_description
1 polymer ?
#
loop_
_entity_poly.entity_id
_entity_poly.type
_entity_poly.pdbx_seq_one_letter_code
_entity_poly.pdbx_strand_id
1 'polypeptide(L)'
;AIQYESDTVMRPAFGDDYAIACCVSAMRVGKDMQFFGARANLAKLVLLAINGGMDEVKKTRVAPEMPVWPDEYVDFDGLLNRLDFYRDWLAKTYVDAMNTIHYMHDKYAYEKSQMALHDTNVRRLMAFGIAGMSCMADSLSAIKYAKVRCIRDPETGLVTDFETEGEFPCFGNDDPRVDSIACEQVRRFYDALREYPLYRGAQHTLSILTITSNVMYGKKTGSTPDGRKAGEPFAPGANPMHGRDESGALASLNSVAKIPYRAVCQDGVSNTFSIVPNALGKTAEERRSNLVQILDGYFVQGAHHLNVNVMNREILLDAMEHPEKYPTLTIRVSGYAVNFNRQI
;
A
#
# COMPACT_ATOMS: atom_id res chain seq x y z
N ALA A 1 6.03 -11.42 17.98
CA ALA A 1 6.72 -10.88 19.16
C ALA A 1 7.36 -9.51 18.88
N ILE A 2 8.14 -9.38 17.81
CA ILE A 2 8.82 -8.11 17.47
C ILE A 2 7.81 -7.00 17.19
N GLN A 3 6.78 -7.26 16.40
CA GLN A 3 5.74 -6.27 16.13
C GLN A 3 5.03 -5.82 17.41
N TYR A 4 4.73 -6.74 18.30
CA TYR A 4 4.09 -6.46 19.58
C TYR A 4 4.96 -5.57 20.48
N GLU A 5 6.24 -5.87 20.61
CA GLU A 5 7.18 -5.09 21.41
C GLU A 5 7.46 -3.69 20.83
N SER A 6 7.43 -3.56 19.50
CA SER A 6 7.68 -2.28 18.82
C SER A 6 6.44 -1.42 18.65
N ASP A 7 5.24 -1.90 19.00
CA ASP A 7 4.02 -1.11 18.90
C ASP A 7 4.04 0.05 19.90
N THR A 8 4.10 1.23 19.34
CA THR A 8 4.19 2.48 20.10
C THR A 8 2.88 3.25 20.14
N VAL A 9 1.80 2.68 19.60
CA VAL A 9 0.46 3.26 19.58
C VAL A 9 -0.47 2.51 20.50
N MET A 10 -0.69 1.22 20.27
CA MET A 10 -1.66 0.43 21.02
C MET A 10 -1.15 0.04 22.40
N ARG A 11 0.09 -0.43 22.49
CA ARG A 11 0.66 -0.89 23.75
C ARG A 11 0.75 0.19 24.83
N PRO A 12 1.26 1.41 24.54
CA PRO A 12 1.25 2.48 25.54
C PRO A 12 -0.16 2.91 25.97
N ALA A 13 -1.15 2.81 25.07
CA ALA A 13 -2.52 3.22 25.36
C ALA A 13 -3.34 2.14 26.09
N PHE A 14 -3.09 0.86 25.82
CA PHE A 14 -3.96 -0.25 26.26
C PHE A 14 -3.21 -1.40 26.97
N GLY A 15 -1.91 -1.25 27.24
CA GLY A 15 -1.09 -2.31 27.81
C GLY A 15 -0.97 -3.51 26.87
N ASP A 16 -0.98 -4.70 27.43
CA ASP A 16 -0.79 -5.95 26.68
C ASP A 16 -2.13 -6.58 26.21
N ASP A 17 -3.26 -5.88 26.41
CA ASP A 17 -4.60 -6.39 26.10
C ASP A 17 -5.00 -6.09 24.64
N TYR A 18 -4.12 -6.48 23.70
CA TYR A 18 -4.45 -6.40 22.29
C TYR A 18 -3.84 -7.54 21.48
N ALA A 19 -4.35 -7.74 20.30
CA ALA A 19 -3.85 -8.72 19.33
C ALA A 19 -3.82 -8.13 17.92
N ILE A 20 -3.06 -8.77 17.03
CA ILE A 20 -3.04 -8.43 15.63
C ILE A 20 -4.16 -9.17 14.93
N ALA A 21 -5.11 -8.42 14.42
CA ALA A 21 -6.18 -8.95 13.60
C ALA A 21 -5.72 -9.09 12.13
N CYS A 22 -6.04 -10.19 11.51
CA CYS A 22 -5.70 -10.52 10.13
C CYS A 22 -4.18 -10.44 9.88
N CYS A 23 -3.69 -9.39 9.20
CA CYS A 23 -2.31 -9.28 8.74
C CYS A 23 -1.49 -8.27 9.54
N VAL A 24 -2.05 -7.10 9.84
CA VAL A 24 -1.31 -5.95 10.37
C VAL A 24 -2.09 -5.09 11.37
N SER A 25 -3.39 -5.28 11.54
CA SER A 25 -4.24 -4.40 12.34
C SER A 25 -4.15 -4.74 13.82
N ALA A 26 -3.77 -3.78 14.65
CA ALA A 26 -3.78 -3.95 16.10
C ALA A 26 -5.14 -3.57 16.69
N MET A 27 -5.75 -4.46 17.49
CA MET A 27 -7.05 -4.25 18.13
C MET A 27 -7.05 -4.79 19.57
N ARG A 28 -7.77 -4.12 20.46
CA ARG A 28 -8.02 -4.67 21.80
C ARG A 28 -9.02 -5.81 21.71
N VAL A 29 -8.67 -6.93 22.33
CA VAL A 29 -9.49 -8.15 22.30
C VAL A 29 -10.82 -7.92 23.01
N GLY A 30 -11.93 -8.17 22.33
CA GLY A 30 -13.28 -8.01 22.86
C GLY A 30 -13.76 -6.57 23.04
N LYS A 31 -12.93 -5.56 22.81
CA LYS A 31 -13.23 -4.14 23.04
C LYS A 31 -13.22 -3.29 21.79
N ASP A 32 -12.55 -3.74 20.76
CA ASP A 32 -12.51 -3.06 19.46
C ASP A 32 -13.18 -3.93 18.40
N MET A 33 -13.86 -3.28 17.46
CA MET A 33 -14.43 -3.90 16.27
C MET A 33 -13.95 -3.15 15.07
N GLN A 34 -13.43 -3.87 14.06
CA GLN A 34 -12.93 -3.30 12.83
C GLN A 34 -13.85 -3.64 11.68
N PHE A 35 -14.27 -2.60 10.96
CA PHE A 35 -14.89 -2.73 9.66
C PHE A 35 -13.83 -2.63 8.58
N PHE A 36 -13.78 -3.59 7.69
CA PHE A 36 -12.85 -3.62 6.59
C PHE A 36 -13.60 -4.00 5.30
N GLY A 37 -13.32 -3.31 4.21
CA GLY A 37 -14.01 -3.53 2.94
C GLY A 37 -13.06 -3.57 1.74
N ALA A 38 -12.96 -2.44 1.07
CA ALA A 38 -12.18 -2.29 -0.17
C ALA A 38 -10.89 -1.50 0.07
N ARG A 39 -10.12 -1.30 -1.00
CA ARG A 39 -8.94 -0.43 -1.02
C ARG A 39 -9.04 0.59 -2.13
N ALA A 40 -8.56 1.80 -1.86
CA ALA A 40 -8.41 2.85 -2.86
C ALA A 40 -7.13 2.62 -3.69
N ASN A 41 -7.24 2.68 -5.01
CA ASN A 41 -6.11 2.58 -5.92
C ASN A 41 -5.54 3.97 -6.20
N LEU A 42 -4.48 4.37 -5.49
CA LEU A 42 -3.91 5.71 -5.62
C LEU A 42 -3.12 5.91 -6.92
N ALA A 43 -2.52 4.86 -7.48
CA ALA A 43 -1.87 4.97 -8.79
C ALA A 43 -2.90 5.25 -9.90
N LYS A 44 -4.08 4.63 -9.82
CA LYS A 44 -5.21 4.92 -10.73
C LYS A 44 -5.72 6.35 -10.57
N LEU A 45 -5.66 6.91 -9.36
CA LEU A 45 -6.07 8.29 -9.12
C LEU A 45 -5.22 9.29 -9.90
N VAL A 46 -3.91 9.03 -10.06
CA VAL A 46 -3.03 9.85 -10.90
C VAL A 46 -3.51 9.84 -12.35
N LEU A 47 -3.84 8.66 -12.88
CA LEU A 47 -4.33 8.53 -14.25
C LEU A 47 -5.70 9.17 -14.46
N LEU A 48 -6.60 9.10 -13.48
CA LEU A 48 -7.88 9.81 -13.51
C LEU A 48 -7.69 11.32 -13.51
N ALA A 49 -6.73 11.84 -12.74
CA ALA A 49 -6.42 13.26 -12.72
C ALA A 49 -5.86 13.76 -14.07
N ILE A 50 -5.06 12.94 -14.75
CA ILE A 50 -4.54 13.23 -16.08
C ILE A 50 -5.65 13.09 -17.14
N ASN A 51 -6.50 12.08 -17.04
CA ASN A 51 -7.54 11.79 -18.02
C ASN A 51 -8.92 12.40 -17.70
N GLY A 52 -8.98 13.40 -16.81
CA GLY A 52 -10.21 14.16 -16.55
C GLY A 52 -11.38 13.29 -16.06
N GLY A 53 -11.11 12.26 -15.24
CA GLY A 53 -12.10 11.34 -14.69
C GLY A 53 -12.47 10.15 -15.59
N MET A 54 -11.78 10.00 -16.72
CA MET A 54 -11.95 8.84 -17.62
C MET A 54 -10.99 7.71 -17.20
N ASP A 55 -11.50 6.48 -17.18
CA ASP A 55 -10.70 5.27 -17.04
C ASP A 55 -9.98 4.97 -18.36
N GLU A 56 -8.65 5.02 -18.35
CA GLU A 56 -7.81 4.87 -19.54
C GLU A 56 -7.84 3.44 -20.13
N VAL A 57 -8.16 2.44 -19.30
CA VAL A 57 -8.28 1.03 -19.73
C VAL A 57 -9.65 0.73 -20.29
N LYS A 58 -10.72 1.15 -19.58
CA LYS A 58 -12.11 0.88 -19.97
C LYS A 58 -12.66 1.92 -20.93
N LYS A 59 -12.00 3.07 -21.06
CA LYS A 59 -12.44 4.21 -21.88
C LYS A 59 -13.84 4.72 -21.48
N THR A 60 -14.16 4.64 -20.18
CA THR A 60 -15.45 5.05 -19.62
C THR A 60 -15.22 6.08 -18.50
N ARG A 61 -16.19 6.97 -18.32
CA ARG A 61 -16.16 7.92 -17.21
C ARG A 61 -16.47 7.22 -15.89
N VAL A 62 -15.59 7.39 -14.91
CA VAL A 62 -15.72 6.78 -13.58
C VAL A 62 -15.63 7.80 -12.45
N ALA A 63 -15.20 9.03 -12.74
CA ALA A 63 -15.03 10.11 -11.80
C ALA A 63 -15.61 11.43 -12.35
N PRO A 64 -15.78 12.50 -11.56
CA PRO A 64 -16.29 13.77 -12.01
C PRO A 64 -15.54 14.31 -13.23
N GLU A 65 -16.26 14.99 -14.10
CA GLU A 65 -15.72 15.49 -15.35
C GLU A 65 -14.74 16.65 -15.15
N MET A 66 -13.60 16.53 -15.81
CA MET A 66 -12.61 17.58 -15.98
C MET A 66 -11.99 17.43 -17.38
N PRO A 67 -11.45 18.46 -17.99
CA PRO A 67 -10.71 18.32 -19.24
C PRO A 67 -9.54 17.33 -19.08
N VAL A 68 -9.31 16.50 -20.09
CA VAL A 68 -8.07 15.70 -20.19
C VAL A 68 -6.87 16.65 -20.10
N TRP A 69 -5.77 16.20 -19.55
CA TRP A 69 -4.55 17.02 -19.45
C TRP A 69 -4.21 17.61 -20.83
N PRO A 70 -4.11 18.94 -20.98
CA PRO A 70 -4.07 19.54 -22.31
C PRO A 70 -2.68 19.46 -22.97
N ASP A 71 -1.62 19.54 -22.15
CA ASP A 71 -0.27 19.72 -22.60
C ASP A 71 0.41 18.39 -22.98
N GLU A 72 1.50 18.49 -23.73
CA GLU A 72 2.32 17.33 -24.09
C GLU A 72 3.04 16.75 -22.87
N TYR A 73 3.49 17.61 -21.96
CA TYR A 73 4.19 17.22 -20.73
C TYR A 73 3.31 17.45 -19.52
N VAL A 74 3.48 16.62 -18.51
CA VAL A 74 2.74 16.77 -17.24
C VAL A 74 3.48 17.74 -16.33
N ASP A 75 2.79 18.80 -15.89
CA ASP A 75 3.28 19.72 -14.87
C ASP A 75 2.93 19.23 -13.47
N PHE A 76 3.91 19.30 -12.54
CA PHE A 76 3.76 18.77 -11.20
C PHE A 76 2.70 19.50 -10.37
N ASP A 77 2.75 20.83 -10.32
CA ASP A 77 1.85 21.63 -9.49
C ASP A 77 0.40 21.60 -10.05
N GLY A 78 0.28 21.67 -11.37
CA GLY A 78 -1.01 21.50 -12.04
C GLY A 78 -1.64 20.14 -11.79
N LEU A 79 -0.84 19.08 -11.80
CA LEU A 79 -1.32 17.74 -11.47
C LEU A 79 -1.72 17.62 -10.00
N LEU A 80 -0.95 18.19 -9.06
CA LEU A 80 -1.32 18.17 -7.64
C LEU A 80 -2.68 18.82 -7.39
N ASN A 81 -2.96 19.94 -8.03
CA ASN A 81 -4.28 20.61 -7.92
C ASN A 81 -5.42 19.70 -8.40
N ARG A 82 -5.23 18.98 -9.52
CA ARG A 82 -6.21 18.00 -10.00
C ARG A 82 -6.33 16.80 -9.08
N LEU A 83 -5.21 16.33 -8.51
CA LEU A 83 -5.21 15.25 -7.55
C LEU A 83 -5.96 15.59 -6.27
N ASP A 84 -5.89 16.83 -5.78
CA ASP A 84 -6.64 17.25 -4.61
C ASP A 84 -8.15 17.15 -4.86
N PHE A 85 -8.62 17.60 -6.01
CA PHE A 85 -10.03 17.47 -6.40
C PHE A 85 -10.48 15.99 -6.49
N TYR A 86 -9.71 15.14 -7.17
CA TYR A 86 -10.08 13.74 -7.30
C TYR A 86 -9.88 12.93 -6.02
N ARG A 87 -8.97 13.36 -5.14
CA ARG A 87 -8.77 12.78 -3.82
C ARG A 87 -9.97 12.99 -2.92
N ASP A 88 -10.52 14.20 -2.92
CA ASP A 88 -11.73 14.52 -2.15
C ASP A 88 -12.94 13.71 -2.66
N TRP A 89 -13.16 13.69 -3.97
CA TRP A 89 -14.18 12.85 -4.58
C TRP A 89 -14.00 11.36 -4.22
N LEU A 90 -12.78 10.83 -4.30
CA LEU A 90 -12.50 9.42 -3.97
C LEU A 90 -12.73 9.16 -2.49
N ALA A 91 -12.30 10.05 -1.61
CA ALA A 91 -12.49 9.94 -0.17
C ALA A 91 -13.98 9.89 0.18
N LYS A 92 -14.78 10.83 -0.37
CA LYS A 92 -16.24 10.83 -0.20
C LYS A 92 -16.88 9.52 -0.70
N THR A 93 -16.56 9.12 -1.92
CA THR A 93 -17.10 7.91 -2.54
C THR A 93 -16.74 6.67 -1.71
N TYR A 94 -15.52 6.60 -1.21
CA TYR A 94 -15.04 5.48 -0.42
C TYR A 94 -15.72 5.42 0.96
N VAL A 95 -15.87 6.57 1.63
CA VAL A 95 -16.60 6.65 2.91
C VAL A 95 -18.07 6.27 2.72
N ASP A 96 -18.74 6.79 1.69
CA ASP A 96 -20.14 6.46 1.39
C ASP A 96 -20.32 4.95 1.10
N ALA A 97 -19.39 4.34 0.35
CA ALA A 97 -19.40 2.90 0.08
C ALA A 97 -19.21 2.08 1.35
N MET A 98 -18.23 2.45 2.20
CA MET A 98 -17.98 1.76 3.47
C MET A 98 -19.15 1.89 4.43
N ASN A 99 -19.72 3.07 4.57
CA ASN A 99 -20.92 3.31 5.38
C ASN A 99 -22.09 2.44 4.90
N THR A 100 -22.30 2.37 3.59
CA THR A 100 -23.37 1.55 2.99
C THR A 100 -23.16 0.05 3.26
N ILE A 101 -21.94 -0.45 3.07
CA ILE A 101 -21.60 -1.85 3.33
C ILE A 101 -21.89 -2.21 4.80
N HIS A 102 -21.44 -1.38 5.74
CA HIS A 102 -21.61 -1.66 7.16
C HIS A 102 -23.06 -1.47 7.63
N TYR A 103 -23.79 -0.50 7.09
CA TYR A 103 -25.22 -0.39 7.28
C TYR A 103 -25.96 -1.67 6.83
N MET A 104 -25.60 -2.23 5.68
CA MET A 104 -26.22 -3.45 5.15
C MET A 104 -25.89 -4.68 6.02
N HIS A 105 -24.67 -4.79 6.52
CA HIS A 105 -24.31 -5.83 7.47
C HIS A 105 -25.12 -5.71 8.76
N ASP A 106 -25.24 -4.51 9.32
CA ASP A 106 -25.99 -4.26 10.56
C ASP A 106 -27.50 -4.51 10.39
N LYS A 107 -28.06 -4.10 9.25
CA LYS A 107 -29.47 -4.36 8.90
C LYS A 107 -29.86 -5.84 8.98
N TYR A 108 -28.95 -6.74 8.65
CA TYR A 108 -29.15 -8.18 8.74
C TYR A 108 -28.57 -8.81 10.01
N ALA A 109 -28.29 -8.00 11.03
CA ALA A 109 -27.76 -8.41 12.33
C ALA A 109 -26.39 -9.13 12.26
N TYR A 110 -25.64 -8.97 11.17
CA TYR A 110 -24.31 -9.57 11.02
C TYR A 110 -23.33 -9.05 12.07
N GLU A 111 -23.27 -7.74 12.27
CA GLU A 111 -22.45 -7.12 13.32
C GLU A 111 -22.83 -7.68 14.69
N LYS A 112 -24.12 -7.76 15.02
CA LYS A 112 -24.60 -8.28 16.30
C LYS A 112 -24.12 -9.71 16.57
N SER A 113 -24.13 -10.57 15.54
CA SER A 113 -23.60 -11.93 15.63
C SER A 113 -22.11 -11.96 15.92
N GLN A 114 -21.33 -11.11 15.20
CA GLN A 114 -19.89 -11.03 15.36
C GLN A 114 -19.49 -10.50 16.76
N MET A 115 -20.33 -9.68 17.36
CA MET A 115 -20.06 -9.03 18.64
C MET A 115 -20.57 -9.81 19.86
N ALA A 116 -20.97 -11.05 19.70
CA ALA A 116 -21.54 -11.85 20.82
C ALA A 116 -20.60 -12.01 22.02
N LEU A 117 -19.28 -11.94 21.79
CA LEU A 117 -18.24 -12.04 22.81
C LEU A 117 -17.55 -10.71 23.15
N HIS A 118 -18.09 -9.59 22.65
CA HIS A 118 -17.54 -8.27 22.93
C HIS A 118 -18.14 -7.65 24.19
N ASP A 119 -17.42 -6.68 24.74
CA ASP A 119 -17.91 -5.82 25.82
C ASP A 119 -19.13 -5.01 25.37
N THR A 120 -19.85 -4.45 26.34
CA THR A 120 -21.02 -3.61 26.07
C THR A 120 -20.67 -2.27 25.42
N ASN A 121 -19.46 -1.76 25.65
CA ASN A 121 -18.96 -0.53 25.07
C ASN A 121 -17.79 -0.82 24.10
N VAL A 122 -18.11 -0.97 22.83
CA VAL A 122 -17.15 -1.34 21.79
C VAL A 122 -16.74 -0.12 20.99
N ARG A 123 -15.43 0.10 20.85
CA ARG A 123 -14.87 1.08 19.93
C ARG A 123 -14.93 0.52 18.49
N ARG A 124 -15.55 1.26 17.60
CA ARG A 124 -15.65 0.89 16.18
C ARG A 124 -14.57 1.59 15.39
N LEU A 125 -13.81 0.81 14.61
CA LEU A 125 -12.78 1.26 13.72
C LEU A 125 -13.23 0.98 12.29
N MET A 126 -13.23 1.97 11.42
CA MET A 126 -13.46 1.77 9.99
C MET A 126 -12.12 1.83 9.28
N ALA A 127 -11.69 0.68 8.79
CA ALA A 127 -10.39 0.47 8.18
C ALA A 127 -10.45 0.77 6.68
N PHE A 128 -9.91 1.91 6.30
CA PHE A 128 -9.65 2.25 4.90
C PHE A 128 -8.31 1.66 4.48
N GLY A 129 -8.16 1.33 3.20
CA GLY A 129 -6.92 0.76 2.67
C GLY A 129 -6.45 1.45 1.40
N ILE A 130 -5.14 1.44 1.21
CA ILE A 130 -4.46 1.99 0.03
C ILE A 130 -3.76 0.87 -0.75
N ALA A 131 -3.85 0.92 -2.07
CA ALA A 131 -3.06 0.16 -3.03
C ALA A 131 -2.30 1.11 -3.97
N GLY A 132 -1.10 0.71 -4.42
CA GLY A 132 -0.30 1.47 -5.38
C GLY A 132 0.37 2.72 -4.82
N MET A 133 0.66 2.76 -3.53
CA MET A 133 1.31 3.89 -2.87
C MET A 133 2.69 4.20 -3.49
N SER A 134 3.58 3.21 -3.59
CA SER A 134 4.92 3.39 -4.17
C SER A 134 4.86 3.77 -5.64
N CYS A 135 3.95 3.18 -6.43
CA CYS A 135 3.74 3.55 -7.82
C CYS A 135 3.27 5.00 -7.97
N MET A 136 2.36 5.47 -7.10
CA MET A 136 1.95 6.87 -7.07
C MET A 136 3.11 7.79 -6.70
N ALA A 137 3.89 7.43 -5.67
CA ALA A 137 5.03 8.24 -5.23
C ALA A 137 6.09 8.37 -6.32
N ASP A 138 6.44 7.25 -6.98
CA ASP A 138 7.39 7.23 -8.08
C ASP A 138 6.87 8.01 -9.30
N SER A 139 5.58 7.89 -9.62
CA SER A 139 4.95 8.66 -10.70
C SER A 139 5.02 10.16 -10.46
N LEU A 140 4.72 10.60 -9.24
CA LEU A 140 4.83 12.01 -8.85
C LEU A 140 6.29 12.48 -8.82
N SER A 141 7.21 11.61 -8.40
CA SER A 141 8.64 11.87 -8.45
C SER A 141 9.14 12.04 -9.89
N ALA A 142 8.73 11.16 -10.79
CA ALA A 142 9.07 11.26 -12.22
C ALA A 142 8.58 12.59 -12.81
N ILE A 143 7.35 12.98 -12.55
CA ILE A 143 6.79 14.25 -13.03
C ILE A 143 7.52 15.46 -12.44
N LYS A 144 7.98 15.37 -11.19
CA LYS A 144 8.67 16.47 -10.50
C LYS A 144 10.12 16.65 -10.92
N TYR A 145 10.84 15.56 -11.18
CA TYR A 145 12.29 15.58 -11.35
C TYR A 145 12.78 15.19 -12.74
N ALA A 146 11.91 14.62 -13.56
CA ALA A 146 12.19 14.28 -14.96
C ALA A 146 11.20 14.99 -15.90
N LYS A 147 11.22 14.67 -17.18
CA LYS A 147 10.25 15.13 -18.17
C LYS A 147 9.33 13.97 -18.56
N VAL A 148 8.06 14.09 -18.23
CA VAL A 148 7.04 13.07 -18.50
C VAL A 148 6.14 13.54 -19.65
N ARG A 149 6.28 12.90 -20.80
CA ARG A 149 5.48 13.15 -21.99
C ARG A 149 4.27 12.23 -22.04
N CYS A 150 3.10 12.80 -22.33
CA CYS A 150 1.85 12.07 -22.50
C CYS A 150 1.76 11.42 -23.88
N ILE A 151 1.56 10.12 -23.93
CA ILE A 151 1.23 9.38 -25.16
C ILE A 151 -0.27 9.15 -25.21
N ARG A 152 -0.91 9.70 -26.24
CA ARG A 152 -2.37 9.69 -26.38
C ARG A 152 -2.85 8.63 -27.35
N ASP A 153 -3.95 8.02 -26.99
CA ASP A 153 -4.74 7.20 -27.91
C ASP A 153 -5.35 8.13 -29.00
N PRO A 154 -5.07 7.87 -30.29
CA PRO A 154 -5.50 8.78 -31.36
C PRO A 154 -7.00 8.83 -31.58
N GLU A 155 -7.75 7.82 -31.14
CA GLU A 155 -9.21 7.76 -31.30
C GLU A 155 -9.94 8.49 -30.18
N THR A 156 -9.44 8.37 -28.93
CA THR A 156 -10.13 8.89 -27.73
C THR A 156 -9.49 10.14 -27.17
N GLY A 157 -8.24 10.45 -27.53
CA GLY A 157 -7.45 11.54 -26.95
C GLY A 157 -6.99 11.28 -25.51
N LEU A 158 -7.34 10.13 -24.93
CA LEU A 158 -6.92 9.77 -23.58
C LEU A 158 -5.42 9.47 -23.52
N VAL A 159 -4.78 9.85 -22.44
CA VAL A 159 -3.39 9.48 -22.16
C VAL A 159 -3.35 8.03 -21.69
N THR A 160 -2.71 7.17 -22.48
CA THR A 160 -2.67 5.72 -22.25
C THR A 160 -1.27 5.19 -21.98
N ASP A 161 -0.23 5.97 -22.29
CA ASP A 161 1.17 5.64 -21.98
C ASP A 161 1.97 6.92 -21.73
N PHE A 162 3.20 6.76 -21.26
CA PHE A 162 4.11 7.86 -20.94
C PHE A 162 5.52 7.54 -21.43
N GLU A 163 6.21 8.59 -21.87
CA GLU A 163 7.65 8.59 -22.09
C GLU A 163 8.29 9.49 -21.04
N THR A 164 9.19 8.92 -20.24
CA THR A 164 9.87 9.62 -19.17
C THR A 164 11.34 9.76 -19.52
N GLU A 165 11.79 11.00 -19.69
CA GLU A 165 13.16 11.36 -20.03
C GLU A 165 13.86 12.00 -18.81
N GLY A 166 14.99 11.44 -18.42
CA GLY A 166 15.78 11.87 -17.27
C GLY A 166 15.67 10.94 -16.08
N GLU A 167 16.48 11.22 -15.06
CA GLU A 167 16.51 10.45 -13.80
C GLU A 167 15.61 11.08 -12.76
N PHE A 168 14.99 10.24 -11.94
CA PHE A 168 14.17 10.66 -10.80
C PHE A 168 14.35 9.70 -9.63
N PRO A 169 14.25 10.19 -8.38
CA PRO A 169 14.36 9.33 -7.21
C PRO A 169 13.16 8.39 -7.12
N CYS A 170 13.42 7.10 -6.88
CA CYS A 170 12.41 6.08 -6.64
C CYS A 170 12.29 5.72 -5.17
N PHE A 171 11.08 5.46 -4.71
CA PHE A 171 10.79 5.02 -3.34
C PHE A 171 11.49 3.69 -3.04
N GLY A 172 12.06 3.58 -1.83
CA GLY A 172 12.83 2.43 -1.40
C GLY A 172 14.35 2.62 -1.44
N ASN A 173 14.83 3.86 -1.62
CA ASN A 173 16.24 4.20 -1.67
C ASN A 173 16.69 5.16 -0.56
N ASP A 174 15.86 5.35 0.47
CA ASP A 174 16.11 6.30 1.58
C ASP A 174 16.29 7.75 1.09
N ASP A 175 15.70 8.08 -0.04
CA ASP A 175 15.80 9.41 -0.64
C ASP A 175 14.65 10.30 -0.13
N PRO A 176 14.95 11.37 0.62
CA PRO A 176 13.93 12.24 1.22
C PRO A 176 13.05 12.93 0.17
N ARG A 177 13.51 13.07 -1.08
CA ARG A 177 12.74 13.71 -2.15
C ARG A 177 11.49 12.93 -2.51
N VAL A 178 11.58 11.60 -2.65
CA VAL A 178 10.44 10.74 -2.97
C VAL A 178 9.74 10.20 -1.74
N ASP A 179 10.50 9.91 -0.66
CA ASP A 179 9.92 9.43 0.61
C ASP A 179 8.94 10.46 1.19
N SER A 180 9.29 11.77 1.10
CA SER A 180 8.38 12.85 1.53
C SER A 180 7.10 12.90 0.68
N ILE A 181 7.20 12.66 -0.64
CA ILE A 181 6.03 12.58 -1.52
C ILE A 181 5.12 11.43 -1.06
N ALA A 182 5.68 10.23 -0.84
CA ALA A 182 4.91 9.08 -0.37
C ALA A 182 4.17 9.38 0.94
N CYS A 183 4.89 9.88 1.95
CA CYS A 183 4.32 10.23 3.25
C CYS A 183 3.23 11.31 3.16
N GLU A 184 3.46 12.34 2.33
CA GLU A 184 2.50 13.42 2.13
C GLU A 184 1.22 12.92 1.44
N GLN A 185 1.30 12.10 0.39
CA GLN A 185 0.12 11.59 -0.30
C GLN A 185 -0.72 10.67 0.60
N VAL A 186 -0.08 9.86 1.42
CA VAL A 186 -0.75 9.03 2.42
C VAL A 186 -1.49 9.91 3.44
N ARG A 187 -0.84 10.95 3.96
CA ARG A 187 -1.45 11.87 4.92
C ARG A 187 -2.62 12.64 4.31
N ARG A 188 -2.43 13.23 3.14
CA ARG A 188 -3.50 13.97 2.44
C ARG A 188 -4.72 13.10 2.16
N PHE A 189 -4.52 11.82 1.82
CA PHE A 189 -5.66 10.91 1.62
C PHE A 189 -6.39 10.60 2.93
N TYR A 190 -5.65 10.38 4.02
CA TYR A 190 -6.25 10.18 5.34
C TYR A 190 -7.01 11.41 5.83
N ASP A 191 -6.45 12.59 5.64
CA ASP A 191 -7.10 13.85 6.03
C ASP A 191 -8.41 14.06 5.24
N ALA A 192 -8.40 13.79 3.93
CA ALA A 192 -9.61 13.86 3.10
C ALA A 192 -10.70 12.86 3.55
N LEU A 193 -10.33 11.63 3.97
CA LEU A 193 -11.28 10.67 4.52
C LEU A 193 -11.96 11.19 5.79
N ARG A 194 -11.22 11.90 6.65
CA ARG A 194 -11.70 12.40 7.94
C ARG A 194 -12.72 13.53 7.84
N GLU A 195 -12.84 14.18 6.70
CA GLU A 195 -13.87 15.20 6.45
C GLU A 195 -15.29 14.62 6.43
N TYR A 196 -15.44 13.32 6.28
CA TYR A 196 -16.73 12.65 6.13
C TYR A 196 -17.08 11.79 7.34
N PRO A 197 -18.32 11.90 7.87
CA PRO A 197 -18.74 11.15 9.04
C PRO A 197 -18.90 9.66 8.74
N LEU A 198 -18.60 8.81 9.75
CA LEU A 198 -18.70 7.38 9.65
C LEU A 198 -19.94 6.81 10.33
N TYR A 199 -20.44 5.71 9.77
CA TYR A 199 -21.57 4.96 10.30
C TYR A 199 -21.34 4.57 11.77
N ARG A 200 -22.34 4.79 12.62
CA ARG A 200 -22.34 4.51 14.08
C ARG A 200 -21.17 5.15 14.85
N GLY A 201 -20.67 6.27 14.38
CA GLY A 201 -19.58 6.98 15.07
C GLY A 201 -18.26 6.22 15.09
N ALA A 202 -18.01 5.38 14.09
CA ALA A 202 -16.73 4.71 13.94
C ALA A 202 -15.57 5.71 13.78
N GLN A 203 -14.37 5.29 14.14
CA GLN A 203 -13.14 6.08 13.96
C GLN A 203 -12.45 5.67 12.66
N HIS A 204 -11.94 6.65 11.92
CA HIS A 204 -11.15 6.39 10.72
C HIS A 204 -9.82 5.77 11.09
N THR A 205 -9.45 4.70 10.40
CA THR A 205 -8.10 4.14 10.38
C THR A 205 -7.68 3.89 8.94
N LEU A 206 -6.38 3.87 8.67
CA LEU A 206 -5.84 3.65 7.34
C LEU A 206 -4.79 2.55 7.37
N SER A 207 -4.79 1.72 6.34
CA SER A 207 -3.75 0.71 6.12
C SER A 207 -3.12 0.81 4.74
N ILE A 208 -1.85 0.42 4.66
CA ILE A 208 -1.15 0.18 3.40
C ILE A 208 -0.90 -1.32 3.32
N LEU A 209 -1.91 -2.01 2.82
CA LEU A 209 -1.94 -3.48 2.78
C LEU A 209 -2.72 -3.93 1.55
N THR A 210 -2.12 -4.75 0.70
CA THR A 210 -2.79 -5.27 -0.51
C THR A 210 -3.03 -6.77 -0.48
N ILE A 211 -2.40 -7.50 0.43
CA ILE A 211 -2.36 -8.97 0.37
C ILE A 211 -1.80 -9.37 -1.01
N THR A 212 -2.48 -10.23 -1.75
CA THR A 212 -2.15 -10.60 -3.14
C THR A 212 -2.93 -9.80 -4.18
N SER A 213 -3.81 -8.89 -3.76
CA SER A 213 -4.64 -8.10 -4.67
C SER A 213 -3.88 -6.97 -5.40
N ASN A 214 -2.61 -6.71 -5.04
CA ASN A 214 -1.72 -5.84 -5.79
C ASN A 214 -1.65 -6.21 -7.28
N VAL A 215 -1.71 -7.51 -7.61
CA VAL A 215 -1.77 -8.01 -8.99
C VAL A 215 -3.05 -7.54 -9.68
N MET A 216 -4.20 -7.66 -9.02
CA MET A 216 -5.49 -7.27 -9.59
C MET A 216 -5.63 -5.75 -9.76
N TYR A 217 -5.07 -4.98 -8.83
CA TYR A 217 -5.03 -3.52 -8.96
C TYR A 217 -4.14 -3.10 -10.13
N GLY A 218 -2.94 -3.70 -10.27
CA GLY A 218 -2.05 -3.46 -11.39
C GLY A 218 -2.70 -3.80 -12.73
N LYS A 219 -3.34 -4.99 -12.82
CA LYS A 219 -4.04 -5.44 -14.03
C LYS A 219 -5.13 -4.48 -14.52
N LYS A 220 -5.75 -3.73 -13.60
CA LYS A 220 -6.81 -2.76 -13.92
C LYS A 220 -6.30 -1.33 -14.09
N THR A 221 -4.97 -1.12 -14.10
CA THR A 221 -4.35 0.20 -14.19
C THR A 221 -3.47 0.25 -15.44
N GLY A 222 -3.65 1.30 -16.24
CA GLY A 222 -2.85 1.62 -17.43
C GLY A 222 -1.38 1.88 -17.09
N SER A 223 -0.57 2.22 -18.07
CA SER A 223 0.81 2.68 -17.88
C SER A 223 0.84 3.91 -16.97
N THR A 224 1.89 4.04 -16.16
CA THR A 224 2.03 5.12 -15.19
C THR A 224 3.31 5.94 -15.47
N PRO A 225 3.35 7.23 -15.08
CA PRO A 225 4.46 8.14 -15.35
C PRO A 225 5.84 7.66 -14.91
N ASP A 226 5.88 6.80 -13.90
CA ASP A 226 7.10 6.16 -13.38
C ASP A 226 7.68 5.05 -14.28
N GLY A 227 7.05 4.79 -15.43
CA GLY A 227 7.47 3.79 -16.42
C GLY A 227 6.87 2.40 -16.24
N ARG A 228 6.05 2.15 -15.18
CA ARG A 228 5.29 0.89 -15.04
C ARG A 228 4.31 0.75 -16.21
N LYS A 229 4.30 -0.39 -16.86
CA LYS A 229 3.43 -0.63 -18.01
C LYS A 229 2.04 -1.11 -17.61
N ALA A 230 1.07 -0.88 -18.49
CA ALA A 230 -0.31 -1.28 -18.31
C ALA A 230 -0.43 -2.76 -17.94
N GLY A 231 -1.17 -3.07 -16.89
CA GLY A 231 -1.41 -4.44 -16.45
C GLY A 231 -0.33 -5.04 -15.55
N GLU A 232 0.86 -4.46 -15.43
CA GLU A 232 1.89 -4.93 -14.51
C GLU A 232 1.42 -4.83 -13.05
N PRO A 233 1.79 -5.80 -12.19
CA PRO A 233 1.45 -5.75 -10.77
C PRO A 233 1.98 -4.52 -10.06
N PHE A 234 1.27 -4.04 -9.05
CA PHE A 234 1.87 -3.14 -8.06
C PHE A 234 2.74 -3.91 -7.08
N ALA A 235 3.62 -3.19 -6.37
CA ALA A 235 4.27 -3.74 -5.20
C ALA A 235 3.22 -4.06 -4.10
N PRO A 236 3.42 -5.15 -3.33
CA PRO A 236 2.51 -5.49 -2.24
C PRO A 236 2.68 -4.53 -1.05
N GLY A 237 1.56 -4.04 -0.51
CA GLY A 237 1.57 -3.16 0.66
C GLY A 237 2.38 -1.88 0.43
N ALA A 238 3.30 -1.60 1.34
CA ALA A 238 4.18 -0.43 1.31
C ALA A 238 5.54 -0.71 0.67
N ASN A 239 5.72 -1.85 0.03
CA ASN A 239 6.98 -2.19 -0.63
C ASN A 239 7.30 -1.20 -1.76
N PRO A 240 8.59 -0.93 -2.02
CA PRO A 240 9.04 -0.33 -3.26
C PRO A 240 8.57 -1.12 -4.48
N MET A 241 8.42 -0.47 -5.61
CA MET A 241 8.16 -1.15 -6.88
C MET A 241 9.34 -2.05 -7.23
N HIS A 242 9.04 -3.21 -7.78
CA HIS A 242 10.04 -4.24 -8.06
C HIS A 242 11.22 -3.71 -8.91
N GLY A 243 12.42 -3.96 -8.42
CA GLY A 243 13.68 -3.59 -9.09
C GLY A 243 14.05 -2.11 -8.96
N ARG A 244 13.37 -1.31 -8.13
CA ARG A 244 13.67 0.11 -7.96
C ARG A 244 14.41 0.46 -6.68
N ASP A 245 14.49 -0.46 -5.73
CA ASP A 245 15.21 -0.32 -4.47
C ASP A 245 16.69 -0.72 -4.64
N GLU A 246 17.43 0.12 -5.37
CA GLU A 246 18.80 -0.15 -5.80
C GLU A 246 19.86 0.18 -4.73
N SER A 247 19.51 1.00 -3.73
CA SER A 247 20.42 1.45 -2.66
C SER A 247 20.61 0.42 -1.53
N GLY A 248 20.08 -0.80 -1.71
CA GLY A 248 20.23 -1.91 -0.79
C GLY A 248 19.15 -2.02 0.27
N ALA A 249 19.22 -3.12 1.02
CA ALA A 249 18.19 -3.55 1.95
C ALA A 249 17.84 -2.53 3.04
N LEU A 250 18.84 -1.87 3.62
CA LEU A 250 18.61 -0.89 4.68
C LEU A 250 17.91 0.35 4.16
N ALA A 251 18.28 0.83 2.98
CA ALA A 251 17.61 1.97 2.36
C ALA A 251 16.14 1.67 2.04
N SER A 252 15.86 0.46 1.54
CA SER A 252 14.49 -0.01 1.30
C SER A 252 13.65 -0.02 2.58
N LEU A 253 14.19 -0.56 3.66
CA LEU A 253 13.53 -0.58 4.97
C LEU A 253 13.36 0.83 5.54
N ASN A 254 14.36 1.70 5.43
CA ASN A 254 14.29 3.08 5.92
C ASN A 254 13.18 3.88 5.23
N SER A 255 13.03 3.77 3.91
CA SER A 255 11.93 4.42 3.19
C SER A 255 10.56 3.99 3.73
N VAL A 256 10.36 2.68 3.96
CA VAL A 256 9.09 2.18 4.51
C VAL A 256 8.88 2.62 5.96
N ALA A 257 9.94 2.67 6.78
CA ALA A 257 9.86 3.10 8.18
C ALA A 257 9.40 4.56 8.34
N LYS A 258 9.63 5.42 7.33
CA LYS A 258 9.18 6.83 7.32
C LYS A 258 7.67 6.99 7.13
N ILE A 259 6.97 5.98 6.61
CA ILE A 259 5.51 6.03 6.45
C ILE A 259 4.86 6.29 7.81
N PRO A 260 3.96 7.28 7.94
CA PRO A 260 3.50 7.76 9.23
C PRO A 260 2.49 6.80 9.90
N TYR A 261 2.96 5.65 10.38
CA TYR A 261 2.13 4.63 11.03
C TYR A 261 1.34 5.22 12.20
N ARG A 262 2.02 5.84 13.16
CA ARG A 262 1.40 6.33 14.40
C ARG A 262 0.31 7.37 14.19
N ALA A 263 0.53 8.26 13.22
CA ALA A 263 -0.34 9.41 13.02
C ALA A 263 -1.50 9.11 12.07
N VAL A 264 -1.29 8.22 11.08
CA VAL A 264 -2.16 8.10 9.91
C VAL A 264 -2.54 6.65 9.61
N CYS A 265 -1.58 5.73 9.66
CA CYS A 265 -1.78 4.35 9.20
C CYS A 265 -1.99 3.37 10.37
N GLN A 266 -2.80 3.72 11.36
CA GLN A 266 -3.01 2.92 12.58
C GLN A 266 -3.58 1.52 12.32
N ASP A 267 -4.17 1.30 11.14
CA ASP A 267 -4.61 -0.02 10.69
C ASP A 267 -3.49 -0.86 10.05
N GLY A 268 -2.29 -0.32 9.98
CA GLY A 268 -1.05 -1.02 9.67
C GLY A 268 -0.40 -0.68 8.34
N VAL A 269 0.92 -0.81 8.33
CA VAL A 269 1.77 -0.65 7.15
C VAL A 269 2.45 -1.98 6.89
N SER A 270 2.03 -2.69 5.85
CA SER A 270 2.60 -4.00 5.52
C SER A 270 3.85 -3.85 4.67
N ASN A 271 4.92 -4.47 5.13
CA ASN A 271 6.15 -4.62 4.37
C ASN A 271 6.52 -6.10 4.26
N THR A 272 6.96 -6.54 3.09
CA THR A 272 7.44 -7.90 2.83
C THR A 272 8.86 -7.82 2.30
N PHE A 273 9.78 -8.45 2.99
CA PHE A 273 11.19 -8.39 2.71
C PHE A 273 11.76 -9.78 2.48
N SER A 274 12.59 -9.95 1.45
CA SER A 274 13.24 -11.22 1.15
C SER A 274 14.73 -11.12 1.43
N ILE A 275 15.25 -12.05 2.22
CA ILE A 275 16.65 -12.10 2.62
C ILE A 275 17.29 -13.37 2.05
N VAL A 276 18.40 -13.19 1.37
CA VAL A 276 19.31 -14.28 1.03
C VAL A 276 20.27 -14.48 2.22
N PRO A 277 20.32 -15.67 2.85
CA PRO A 277 21.09 -15.86 4.08
C PRO A 277 22.56 -15.43 3.99
N ASN A 278 23.19 -15.66 2.85
CA ASN A 278 24.60 -15.32 2.63
C ASN A 278 24.86 -13.80 2.58
N ALA A 279 23.84 -12.98 2.30
CA ALA A 279 23.96 -11.52 2.35
C ALA A 279 24.07 -10.99 3.79
N LEU A 280 23.63 -11.77 4.79
CA LEU A 280 23.71 -11.40 6.20
C LEU A 280 25.05 -11.75 6.87
N GLY A 281 25.91 -12.51 6.24
CA GLY A 281 27.20 -12.88 6.80
C GLY A 281 27.65 -14.31 6.42
N LYS A 282 28.89 -14.62 6.73
CA LYS A 282 29.52 -15.90 6.39
C LYS A 282 29.19 -17.00 7.41
N THR A 283 29.12 -16.64 8.69
CA THR A 283 28.85 -17.57 9.79
C THR A 283 27.39 -17.49 10.26
N ALA A 284 26.92 -18.50 10.96
CA ALA A 284 25.57 -18.50 11.55
C ALA A 284 25.42 -17.41 12.63
N GLU A 285 26.49 -17.08 13.33
CA GLU A 285 26.50 -16.05 14.36
C GLU A 285 26.42 -14.64 13.75
N GLU A 286 27.23 -14.36 12.72
CA GLU A 286 27.14 -13.10 11.96
C GLU A 286 25.73 -12.91 11.38
N ARG A 287 25.16 -13.95 10.77
CA ARG A 287 23.81 -13.87 10.19
C ARG A 287 22.75 -13.56 11.21
N ARG A 288 22.82 -14.15 12.40
CA ARG A 288 21.89 -13.85 13.49
C ARG A 288 22.06 -12.41 14.01
N SER A 289 23.30 -12.00 14.26
CA SER A 289 23.60 -10.66 14.74
C SER A 289 23.15 -9.60 13.76
N ASN A 290 23.47 -9.74 12.49
CA ASN A 290 23.10 -8.78 11.45
C ASN A 290 21.59 -8.75 11.20
N LEU A 291 20.90 -9.89 11.28
CA LEU A 291 19.44 -9.94 11.19
C LEU A 291 18.79 -9.16 12.35
N VAL A 292 19.26 -9.39 13.58
CA VAL A 292 18.76 -8.66 14.77
C VAL A 292 18.98 -7.16 14.60
N GLN A 293 20.17 -6.73 14.19
CA GLN A 293 20.48 -5.30 13.99
C GLN A 293 19.59 -4.65 12.91
N ILE A 294 19.31 -5.36 11.81
CA ILE A 294 18.40 -4.86 10.78
C ILE A 294 16.99 -4.70 11.33
N LEU A 295 16.49 -5.69 12.08
CA LEU A 295 15.15 -5.65 12.66
C LEU A 295 15.05 -4.54 13.72
N ASP A 296 16.01 -4.45 14.63
CA ASP A 296 16.04 -3.41 15.65
C ASP A 296 16.11 -2.01 15.01
N GLY A 297 17.00 -1.81 14.04
CA GLY A 297 17.12 -0.56 13.31
C GLY A 297 15.83 -0.15 12.59
N TYR A 298 15.12 -1.11 12.01
CA TYR A 298 13.84 -0.87 11.34
C TYR A 298 12.74 -0.44 12.33
N PHE A 299 12.58 -1.18 13.42
CA PHE A 299 11.50 -0.92 14.39
C PHE A 299 11.77 0.30 15.29
N VAL A 300 13.02 0.60 15.64
CA VAL A 300 13.38 1.81 16.39
C VAL A 300 12.99 3.10 15.64
N GLN A 301 12.98 3.06 14.31
CA GLN A 301 12.52 4.18 13.49
C GLN A 301 10.99 4.36 13.51
N GLY A 302 10.25 3.48 14.16
CA GLY A 302 8.79 3.53 14.25
C GLY A 302 8.07 2.74 13.19
N ALA A 303 8.77 1.85 12.48
CA ALA A 303 8.13 0.92 11.55
C ALA A 303 7.17 -0.03 12.28
N HIS A 304 6.11 -0.43 11.58
CA HIS A 304 5.03 -1.21 12.21
C HIS A 304 5.18 -2.72 12.02
N HIS A 305 5.48 -3.17 10.81
CA HIS A 305 5.36 -4.58 10.44
C HIS A 305 6.40 -4.99 9.38
N LEU A 306 6.91 -6.21 9.51
CA LEU A 306 7.80 -6.81 8.53
C LEU A 306 7.53 -8.31 8.39
N ASN A 307 7.17 -8.75 7.20
CA ASN A 307 7.24 -10.16 6.80
C ASN A 307 8.62 -10.44 6.19
N VAL A 308 9.31 -11.44 6.71
CA VAL A 308 10.62 -11.85 6.20
C VAL A 308 10.51 -13.21 5.51
N ASN A 309 10.84 -13.24 4.24
CA ASN A 309 11.10 -14.48 3.49
C ASN A 309 12.61 -14.73 3.49
N VAL A 310 13.01 -15.93 3.89
CA VAL A 310 14.41 -16.35 3.87
C VAL A 310 14.55 -17.44 2.81
N MET A 311 15.05 -17.07 1.64
CA MET A 311 15.16 -18.00 0.51
C MET A 311 16.19 -17.55 -0.51
N ASN A 312 16.69 -18.51 -1.29
CA ASN A 312 17.63 -18.27 -2.37
C ASN A 312 16.89 -18.26 -3.71
N ARG A 313 17.40 -17.48 -4.65
CA ARG A 313 16.86 -17.42 -6.02
C ARG A 313 16.91 -18.77 -6.71
N GLU A 314 17.99 -19.54 -6.48
CA GLU A 314 18.19 -20.88 -7.05
C GLU A 314 17.07 -21.84 -6.66
N ILE A 315 16.65 -21.81 -5.40
CA ILE A 315 15.52 -22.64 -4.91
C ILE A 315 14.21 -22.26 -5.61
N LEU A 316 13.98 -20.96 -5.83
CA LEU A 316 12.77 -20.51 -6.51
C LEU A 316 12.78 -20.93 -7.99
N LEU A 317 13.91 -20.82 -8.67
CA LEU A 317 14.06 -21.25 -10.06
C LEU A 317 13.91 -22.78 -10.20
N ASP A 318 14.57 -23.56 -9.34
CA ASP A 318 14.42 -25.03 -9.34
C ASP A 318 12.97 -25.45 -9.03
N ALA A 319 12.27 -24.71 -8.14
CA ALA A 319 10.87 -24.97 -7.86
C ALA A 319 9.93 -24.63 -9.03
N MET A 320 10.30 -23.70 -9.90
CA MET A 320 9.55 -23.41 -11.13
C MET A 320 9.74 -24.51 -12.18
N GLU A 321 10.95 -25.08 -12.28
CA GLU A 321 11.28 -26.15 -13.22
C GLU A 321 10.83 -27.53 -12.70
N HIS A 322 10.91 -27.74 -11.38
CA HIS A 322 10.65 -29.01 -10.71
C HIS A 322 9.67 -28.86 -9.54
N PRO A 323 8.42 -28.45 -9.78
CA PRO A 323 7.45 -28.19 -8.71
C PRO A 323 7.16 -29.40 -7.81
N GLU A 324 7.34 -30.61 -8.30
CA GLU A 324 7.19 -31.87 -7.55
C GLU A 324 8.21 -32.04 -6.43
N LYS A 325 9.38 -31.40 -6.52
CA LYS A 325 10.38 -31.41 -5.46
C LYS A 325 10.03 -30.51 -4.28
N TYR A 326 9.16 -29.52 -4.53
CA TYR A 326 8.83 -28.46 -3.57
C TYR A 326 7.32 -28.32 -3.33
N PRO A 327 6.60 -29.40 -2.99
CA PRO A 327 5.13 -29.37 -2.88
C PRO A 327 4.62 -28.44 -1.78
N THR A 328 5.45 -28.14 -0.79
CA THR A 328 5.10 -27.31 0.39
C THR A 328 5.83 -25.98 0.43
N LEU A 329 6.57 -25.61 -0.63
CA LEU A 329 7.28 -24.34 -0.67
C LEU A 329 6.30 -23.18 -0.55
N THR A 330 6.47 -22.40 0.50
CA THR A 330 5.57 -21.32 0.87
C THR A 330 6.31 -20.00 0.93
N ILE A 331 5.75 -18.98 0.35
CA ILE A 331 6.21 -17.60 0.47
C ILE A 331 5.17 -16.75 1.20
N ARG A 332 5.61 -15.73 1.90
CA ARG A 332 4.70 -14.74 2.49
C ARG A 332 4.59 -13.53 1.61
N VAL A 333 3.34 -13.08 1.44
CA VAL A 333 3.03 -11.82 0.75
C VAL A 333 2.04 -11.05 1.62
N SER A 334 2.45 -9.91 2.17
CA SER A 334 1.58 -9.02 2.97
C SER A 334 0.73 -9.74 4.03
N GLY A 335 1.36 -10.61 4.84
CA GLY A 335 0.66 -11.33 5.91
C GLY A 335 0.06 -12.68 5.52
N TYR A 336 -0.01 -13.01 4.24
CA TYR A 336 -0.47 -14.32 3.75
C TYR A 336 0.71 -15.24 3.43
N ALA A 337 0.56 -16.51 3.78
CA ALA A 337 1.45 -17.57 3.31
C ALA A 337 0.78 -18.25 2.11
N VAL A 338 1.43 -18.19 0.97
CA VAL A 338 0.94 -18.79 -0.28
C VAL A 338 1.89 -19.88 -0.76
N ASN A 339 1.35 -20.96 -1.29
CA ASN A 339 2.16 -21.98 -1.93
C ASN A 339 2.75 -21.43 -3.23
N PHE A 340 4.08 -21.42 -3.36
CA PHE A 340 4.79 -20.81 -4.47
C PHE A 340 4.38 -21.40 -5.82
N ASN A 341 4.35 -22.73 -5.92
CA ASN A 341 4.06 -23.43 -7.18
C ASN A 341 2.62 -23.23 -7.66
N ARG A 342 1.69 -22.98 -6.75
CA ARG A 342 0.27 -22.71 -7.11
C ARG A 342 0.02 -21.28 -7.57
N GLN A 343 0.96 -20.36 -7.36
CA GLN A 343 0.84 -18.96 -7.83
C GLN A 343 1.26 -18.82 -9.30
N ILE A 344 2.06 -19.73 -9.79
CA ILE A 344 2.51 -19.79 -11.18
C ILE A 344 1.42 -20.41 -12.06
#